data_d83b89ea21bbb2370965682b1f2bacb7
#
_entry.id   d83b89ea21bbb2370965682b1f2bacb7
#
_cell.length_a   1.000
_cell.length_b   1.000
_cell.length_c   1.000
_cell.angle_alpha   90.00
_cell.angle_beta   90.00
_cell.angle_gamma   90.00
#
_symmetry.space_group_name_H-M   'P 1'
#
loop_
_entity.id
_entity.type
_entity.pdbx_description
1 polymer ?
#
loop_
_entity_poly.entity_id
_entity_poly.type
_entity_poly.pdbx_seq_one_letter_code
_entity_poly.pdbx_strand_id
1 'polypeptide(L)'
;MVFKEVVDRVIGREGGYVNHKDDPGSETNMGISLRSHPDEDIKNLTKGQARDIYYVDYWVPSRVSKLPEKIQETFFDMVVNMGQRRAVKILQETCNSKGRRLKVDGLIGRKTIAASKVIDASRLKVFRILFYTDLILRKPKLKT
;
A
#
# COMPACT_ATOMS: atom_id res chain seq x y z
N MET A 1 -6.81 13.30 -9.09
CA MET A 1 -7.41 11.97 -8.92
C MET A 1 -8.07 11.87 -7.57
N VAL A 2 -9.25 11.34 -7.55
CA VAL A 2 -9.99 11.21 -6.30
C VAL A 2 -9.82 9.83 -5.69
N PHE A 3 -9.87 9.78 -4.38
CA PHE A 3 -9.73 8.54 -3.59
C PHE A 3 -10.64 7.42 -4.11
N LYS A 4 -11.91 7.74 -4.39
CA LYS A 4 -12.88 6.73 -4.82
C LYS A 4 -12.43 5.95 -6.05
N GLU A 5 -11.87 6.65 -7.04
CA GLU A 5 -11.40 5.99 -8.27
C GLU A 5 -10.24 5.05 -7.98
N VAL A 6 -9.30 5.49 -7.16
CA VAL A 6 -8.13 4.68 -6.80
C VAL A 6 -8.54 3.48 -5.98
N VAL A 7 -9.35 3.68 -4.95
CA VAL A 7 -9.75 2.59 -4.05
C VAL A 7 -10.63 1.55 -4.77
N ASP A 8 -11.48 1.98 -5.69
CA ASP A 8 -12.31 1.02 -6.44
C ASP A 8 -11.46 0.10 -7.30
N ARG A 9 -10.37 0.62 -7.89
CA ARG A 9 -9.43 -0.24 -8.63
C ARG A 9 -8.68 -1.19 -7.70
N VAL A 10 -8.28 -0.74 -6.52
CA VAL A 10 -7.60 -1.59 -5.53
C VAL A 10 -8.55 -2.69 -5.05
N ILE A 11 -9.79 -2.34 -4.70
CA ILE A 11 -10.80 -3.32 -4.29
C ILE A 11 -11.02 -4.37 -5.39
N GLY A 12 -11.10 -3.94 -6.64
CA GLY A 12 -11.27 -4.85 -7.77
C GLY A 12 -10.13 -5.85 -7.92
N ARG A 13 -8.89 -5.42 -7.62
CA ARG A 13 -7.72 -6.31 -7.67
C ARG A 13 -7.66 -7.28 -6.50
N GLU A 14 -8.15 -6.88 -5.33
CA GLU A 14 -8.07 -7.69 -4.11
C GLU A 14 -9.12 -8.82 -4.07
N GLY A 15 -10.16 -8.72 -4.87
CA GLY A 15 -11.14 -9.79 -5.02
C GLY A 15 -12.23 -9.81 -3.96
N GLY A 16 -12.92 -10.96 -3.85
CA GLY A 16 -14.08 -11.12 -3.00
C GLY A 16 -13.78 -11.77 -1.66
N TYR A 17 -14.81 -12.33 -1.08
CA TYR A 17 -14.74 -12.99 0.21
C TYR A 17 -14.00 -14.33 0.13
N VAL A 18 -13.05 -14.53 1.05
CA VAL A 18 -12.32 -15.78 1.22
C VAL A 18 -12.24 -16.11 2.70
N ASN A 19 -12.47 -17.36 3.04
CA ASN A 19 -12.34 -17.86 4.41
C ASN A 19 -11.38 -19.04 4.41
N HIS A 20 -10.21 -18.87 5.03
CA HIS A 20 -9.22 -19.92 5.19
C HIS A 20 -9.52 -20.69 6.48
N LYS A 21 -10.16 -21.84 6.37
CA LYS A 21 -10.68 -22.61 7.51
C LYS A 21 -9.66 -22.94 8.60
N ASP A 22 -8.40 -23.12 8.21
CA ASP A 22 -7.33 -23.56 9.13
C ASP A 22 -6.66 -22.38 9.84
N ASP A 23 -7.08 -21.15 9.59
CA ASP A 23 -6.48 -19.97 10.21
C ASP A 23 -7.60 -19.01 10.65
N PRO A 24 -8.05 -19.11 11.91
CA PRO A 24 -9.03 -18.16 12.44
C PRO A 24 -8.50 -16.74 12.33
N GLY A 25 -9.27 -15.86 11.75
CA GLY A 25 -8.87 -14.48 11.51
C GLY A 25 -8.27 -14.23 10.14
N SER A 26 -8.11 -15.28 9.30
CA SER A 26 -7.66 -15.10 7.92
C SER A 26 -8.83 -14.90 6.94
N GLU A 27 -10.05 -14.76 7.45
CA GLU A 27 -11.20 -14.35 6.67
C GLU A 27 -10.93 -12.98 6.07
N THR A 28 -11.11 -12.85 4.76
CA THR A 28 -10.88 -11.60 4.04
C THR A 28 -12.03 -11.31 3.09
N ASN A 29 -12.26 -10.04 2.82
CA ASN A 29 -13.21 -9.59 1.81
C ASN A 29 -12.70 -8.26 1.27
N MET A 30 -12.58 -8.15 -0.06
CA MET A 30 -12.08 -6.95 -0.72
C MET A 30 -10.73 -6.48 -0.16
N GLY A 31 -9.88 -7.45 0.23
CA GLY A 31 -8.55 -7.15 0.78
C GLY A 31 -8.54 -6.78 2.27
N ILE A 32 -9.69 -6.77 2.93
CA ILE A 32 -9.79 -6.43 4.35
C ILE A 32 -9.92 -7.71 5.15
N SER A 33 -8.99 -7.92 6.09
CA SER A 33 -8.92 -9.15 6.89
C SER A 33 -9.57 -8.97 8.25
N LEU A 34 -10.14 -10.07 8.76
CA LEU A 34 -10.66 -10.10 10.14
C LEU A 34 -9.52 -9.89 11.14
N ARG A 35 -8.32 -10.40 10.84
CA ARG A 35 -7.16 -10.26 11.72
C ARG A 35 -6.82 -8.79 11.96
N SER A 36 -6.84 -7.97 10.92
CA SER A 36 -6.54 -6.54 11.01
C SER A 36 -7.73 -5.71 11.46
N HIS A 37 -8.96 -6.23 11.30
CA HIS A 37 -10.19 -5.52 11.59
C HIS A 37 -11.16 -6.45 12.34
N PRO A 38 -10.81 -6.83 13.59
CA PRO A 38 -11.56 -7.86 14.33
C PRO A 38 -13.00 -7.47 14.68
N ASP A 39 -13.32 -6.18 14.64
CA ASP A 39 -14.67 -5.70 14.97
C ASP A 39 -15.59 -5.61 13.75
N GLU A 40 -15.10 -5.95 12.55
CA GLU A 40 -15.88 -5.85 11.33
C GLU A 40 -16.54 -7.18 10.96
N ASP A 41 -17.73 -7.10 10.37
CA ASP A 41 -18.39 -8.26 9.77
C ASP A 41 -17.81 -8.45 8.36
N ILE A 42 -16.72 -9.17 8.28
CA ILE A 42 -15.93 -9.32 7.04
C ILE A 42 -16.75 -9.98 5.94
N LYS A 43 -17.51 -11.02 6.27
CA LYS A 43 -18.30 -11.77 5.28
C LYS A 43 -19.33 -10.89 4.58
N ASN A 44 -19.98 -10.02 5.34
CA ASN A 44 -21.06 -9.17 4.83
C ASN A 44 -20.63 -7.74 4.55
N LEU A 45 -19.32 -7.52 4.45
CA LEU A 45 -18.77 -6.19 4.20
C LEU A 45 -19.26 -5.65 2.87
N THR A 46 -19.84 -4.45 2.90
CA THR A 46 -20.27 -3.77 1.67
C THR A 46 -19.09 -3.01 1.06
N LYS A 47 -19.21 -2.68 -0.23
CA LYS A 47 -18.20 -1.88 -0.91
C LYS A 47 -18.03 -0.50 -0.28
N GLY A 48 -19.13 0.11 0.17
CA GLY A 48 -19.07 1.39 0.88
C GLY A 48 -18.32 1.30 2.20
N GLN A 49 -18.57 0.24 2.97
CA GLN A 49 -17.84 -0.01 4.21
C GLN A 49 -16.35 -0.25 3.96
N ALA A 50 -16.04 -1.01 2.92
CA ALA A 50 -14.65 -1.25 2.54
C ALA A 50 -13.94 0.04 2.17
N ARG A 51 -14.59 0.93 1.39
CA ARG A 51 -14.02 2.23 1.05
C ARG A 51 -13.72 3.06 2.30
N ASP A 52 -14.63 3.07 3.27
CA ASP A 52 -14.44 3.81 4.52
C ASP A 52 -13.23 3.30 5.29
N ILE A 53 -13.07 1.99 5.38
CA ILE A 53 -11.92 1.37 6.04
C ILE A 53 -10.62 1.76 5.33
N TYR A 54 -10.57 1.65 4.01
CA TYR A 54 -9.39 2.05 3.24
C TYR A 54 -9.06 3.53 3.42
N TYR A 55 -10.08 4.38 3.51
CA TYR A 55 -9.87 5.81 3.69
C TYR A 55 -9.25 6.10 5.06
N VAL A 56 -9.88 5.60 6.12
CA VAL A 56 -9.49 5.92 7.49
C VAL A 56 -8.18 5.24 7.90
N ASP A 57 -8.00 3.98 7.50
CA ASP A 57 -6.89 3.18 8.00
C ASP A 57 -5.66 3.18 7.08
N TYR A 58 -5.81 3.54 5.81
CA TYR A 58 -4.72 3.47 4.84
C TYR A 58 -4.47 4.80 4.12
N TRP A 59 -5.49 5.39 3.52
CA TRP A 59 -5.33 6.58 2.68
C TRP A 59 -4.90 7.80 3.50
N VAL A 60 -5.63 8.11 4.56
CA VAL A 60 -5.36 9.30 5.38
C VAL A 60 -4.03 9.17 6.13
N PRO A 61 -3.77 8.07 6.86
CA PRO A 61 -2.50 7.95 7.58
C PRO A 61 -1.27 7.98 6.69
N SER A 62 -1.40 7.48 5.46
CA SER A 62 -0.29 7.43 4.51
C SER A 62 -0.11 8.73 3.72
N ARG A 63 -0.96 9.71 3.96
CA ARG A 63 -0.89 11.04 3.34
C ARG A 63 -0.85 11.00 1.80
N VAL A 64 -1.56 10.02 1.22
CA VAL A 64 -1.56 9.81 -0.23
C VAL A 64 -2.02 11.07 -0.98
N SER A 65 -3.04 11.77 -0.45
CA SER A 65 -3.57 12.96 -1.09
C SER A 65 -2.56 14.12 -1.21
N LYS A 66 -1.48 14.08 -0.43
CA LYS A 66 -0.42 15.09 -0.48
C LYS A 66 0.64 14.80 -1.55
N LEU A 67 0.64 13.62 -2.11
CA LEU A 67 1.58 13.21 -3.15
C LEU A 67 1.08 13.66 -4.53
N PRO A 68 1.98 13.77 -5.52
CA PRO A 68 1.54 14.03 -6.90
C PRO A 68 0.55 12.97 -7.38
N GLU A 69 -0.50 13.42 -8.10
CA GLU A 69 -1.53 12.49 -8.58
C GLU A 69 -0.96 11.30 -9.36
N LYS A 70 0.07 11.54 -10.14
CA LYS A 70 0.67 10.52 -11.01
C LYS A 70 1.23 9.32 -10.26
N ILE A 71 1.50 9.44 -8.96
CA ILE A 71 2.03 8.34 -8.15
C ILE A 71 1.05 7.85 -7.07
N GLN A 72 -0.10 8.51 -6.92
CA GLN A 72 -1.03 8.20 -5.83
C GLN A 72 -1.52 6.76 -5.88
N GLU A 73 -1.96 6.30 -7.03
CA GLU A 73 -2.50 4.94 -7.14
C GLU A 73 -1.43 3.88 -6.86
N THR A 74 -0.25 4.03 -7.44
CA THR A 74 0.85 3.08 -7.22
C THR A 74 1.26 3.06 -5.76
N PHE A 75 1.41 4.23 -5.14
CA PHE A 75 1.81 4.32 -3.74
C PHE A 75 0.73 3.74 -2.82
N PHE A 76 -0.54 4.06 -3.07
CA PHE A 76 -1.64 3.53 -2.26
C PHE A 76 -1.71 2.00 -2.35
N ASP A 77 -1.56 1.45 -3.56
CA ASP A 77 -1.51 0.01 -3.76
C ASP A 77 -0.37 -0.62 -2.94
N MET A 78 0.79 0.02 -2.91
CA MET A 78 1.91 -0.43 -2.08
C MET A 78 1.58 -0.40 -0.59
N VAL A 79 0.92 0.66 -0.12
CA VAL A 79 0.51 0.77 1.28
C VAL A 79 -0.41 -0.38 1.67
N VAL A 80 -1.38 -0.69 0.82
CA VAL A 80 -2.34 -1.78 1.08
C VAL A 80 -1.63 -3.14 1.10
N ASN A 81 -0.71 -3.38 0.17
CA ASN A 81 -0.08 -4.69 -0.01
C ASN A 81 1.08 -4.96 0.94
N MET A 82 1.82 -3.94 1.34
CA MET A 82 3.04 -4.15 2.12
C MET A 82 3.12 -3.34 3.42
N GLY A 83 2.12 -2.52 3.69
CA GLY A 83 2.08 -1.65 4.85
C GLY A 83 2.73 -0.29 4.61
N GLN A 84 2.34 0.68 5.42
CA GLN A 84 2.75 2.07 5.24
C GLN A 84 4.26 2.25 5.34
N ARG A 85 4.88 1.67 6.37
CA ARG A 85 6.31 1.90 6.63
C ARG A 85 7.18 1.44 5.46
N ARG A 86 6.92 0.24 4.94
CA ARG A 86 7.66 -0.30 3.80
C ARG A 86 7.41 0.51 2.54
N ALA A 87 6.15 0.88 2.29
CA ALA A 87 5.80 1.69 1.13
C ALA A 87 6.51 3.04 1.16
N VAL A 88 6.56 3.69 2.32
CA VAL A 88 7.24 4.98 2.46
C VAL A 88 8.75 4.84 2.27
N LYS A 89 9.36 3.78 2.80
CA LYS A 89 10.80 3.54 2.57
C LYS A 89 11.12 3.39 1.08
N ILE A 90 10.30 2.65 0.35
CA ILE A 90 10.48 2.48 -1.09
C ILE A 90 10.32 3.82 -1.81
N LEU A 91 9.32 4.61 -1.42
CA LEU A 91 9.13 5.95 -1.96
C LEU A 91 10.38 6.81 -1.73
N GLN A 92 10.92 6.79 -0.52
CA GLN A 92 12.11 7.57 -0.17
C GLN A 92 13.34 7.12 -0.98
N GLU A 93 13.54 5.83 -1.14
CA GLU A 93 14.64 5.29 -1.96
C GLU A 93 14.47 5.70 -3.43
N THR A 94 13.25 5.68 -3.93
CA THR A 94 12.95 6.10 -5.29
C THR A 94 13.30 7.58 -5.48
N CYS A 95 12.92 8.43 -4.54
CA CYS A 95 13.28 9.85 -4.58
C CYS A 95 14.80 10.05 -4.57
N ASN A 96 15.50 9.30 -3.73
CA ASN A 96 16.96 9.40 -3.61
C ASN A 96 17.65 8.97 -4.91
N SER A 97 17.05 8.05 -5.66
CA SER A 97 17.58 7.65 -6.98
C SER A 97 17.55 8.80 -7.98
N LYS A 98 16.77 9.84 -7.70
CA LYS A 98 16.69 11.05 -8.52
C LYS A 98 17.44 12.22 -7.90
N GLY A 99 18.43 11.92 -7.07
CA GLY A 99 19.32 12.94 -6.49
C GLY A 99 18.81 13.59 -5.21
N ARG A 100 17.72 13.11 -4.65
CA ARG A 100 17.26 13.59 -3.34
C ARG A 100 18.07 12.91 -2.24
N ARG A 101 18.06 13.50 -1.05
CA ARG A 101 18.85 13.01 0.09
C ARG A 101 17.96 12.85 1.32
N LEU A 102 16.92 12.02 1.16
CA LEU A 102 16.03 11.73 2.26
C LEU A 102 16.63 10.66 3.17
N LYS A 103 16.37 10.79 4.46
CA LYS A 103 16.58 9.68 5.39
C LYS A 103 15.52 8.63 5.09
N VAL A 104 15.95 7.39 4.86
CA VAL A 104 15.03 6.29 4.57
C VAL A 104 14.54 5.70 5.90
N ASP A 105 13.57 6.35 6.50
CA ASP A 105 13.07 6.02 7.84
C ASP A 105 11.63 5.49 7.87
N GLY A 106 10.94 5.52 6.71
CA GLY A 106 9.56 5.06 6.63
C GLY A 106 8.54 6.05 7.17
N LEU A 107 8.95 7.28 7.44
CA LEU A 107 8.07 8.33 7.93
C LEU A 107 7.77 9.31 6.80
N ILE A 108 6.48 9.50 6.52
CA ILE A 108 6.05 10.39 5.44
C ILE A 108 5.80 11.81 5.99
N GLY A 109 6.79 12.66 5.85
CA GLY A 109 6.72 14.05 6.29
C GLY A 109 6.86 15.00 5.11
N ARG A 110 6.99 16.29 5.41
CA ARG A 110 7.11 17.35 4.39
C ARG A 110 8.25 17.15 3.42
N LYS A 111 9.40 16.68 3.89
CA LYS A 111 10.57 16.45 3.03
C LYS A 111 10.33 15.36 2.02
N THR A 112 9.72 14.26 2.45
CA THR A 112 9.39 13.14 1.56
C THR A 112 8.36 13.57 0.53
N ILE A 113 7.31 14.27 0.97
CA ILE A 113 6.27 14.76 0.06
C ILE A 113 6.87 15.70 -0.98
N ALA A 114 7.70 16.65 -0.57
CA ALA A 114 8.35 17.58 -1.50
C ALA A 114 9.25 16.85 -2.49
N ALA A 115 10.03 15.88 -2.01
CA ALA A 115 10.94 15.10 -2.85
C ALA A 115 10.19 14.24 -3.86
N SER A 116 8.98 13.80 -3.54
CA SER A 116 8.19 12.92 -4.41
C SER A 116 7.79 13.56 -5.74
N LYS A 117 7.90 14.88 -5.85
CA LYS A 117 7.53 15.60 -7.08
C LYS A 117 8.43 15.26 -8.27
N VAL A 118 9.63 14.73 -8.03
CA VAL A 118 10.61 14.45 -9.11
C VAL A 118 10.51 13.03 -9.66
N ILE A 119 9.65 12.19 -9.10
CA ILE A 119 9.53 10.80 -9.53
C ILE A 119 8.20 10.57 -10.23
N ASP A 120 8.14 9.49 -11.00
CA ASP A 120 6.90 9.04 -11.65
C ASP A 120 6.53 7.62 -11.19
N ALA A 121 5.36 7.16 -11.62
CA ALA A 121 4.86 5.84 -11.25
C ALA A 121 5.75 4.72 -11.75
N SER A 122 6.31 4.87 -12.94
CA SER A 122 7.18 3.83 -13.54
C SER A 122 8.41 3.58 -12.69
N ARG A 123 9.08 4.64 -12.23
CA ARG A 123 10.25 4.52 -11.38
C ARG A 123 9.89 3.92 -10.01
N LEU A 124 8.76 4.35 -9.45
CA LEU A 124 8.28 3.80 -8.17
C LEU A 124 8.01 2.29 -8.29
N LYS A 125 7.42 1.85 -9.40
CA LYS A 125 7.17 0.44 -9.66
C LYS A 125 8.46 -0.37 -9.78
N VAL A 126 9.50 0.20 -10.39
CA VAL A 126 10.82 -0.46 -10.48
C VAL A 126 11.37 -0.69 -9.07
N PHE A 127 11.33 0.31 -8.22
CA PHE A 127 11.84 0.16 -6.84
C PHE A 127 11.00 -0.81 -6.03
N ARG A 128 9.69 -0.91 -6.28
CA ARG A 128 8.86 -1.94 -5.66
C ARG A 128 9.32 -3.35 -6.07
N ILE A 129 9.60 -3.55 -7.34
CA ILE A 129 10.12 -4.83 -7.84
C ILE A 129 11.46 -5.17 -7.21
N LEU A 130 12.37 -4.19 -7.12
CA LEU A 130 13.67 -4.38 -6.49
C LEU A 130 13.53 -4.77 -5.02
N PHE A 131 12.60 -4.17 -4.32
CA PHE A 131 12.32 -4.52 -2.92
C PHE A 131 11.91 -5.98 -2.79
N TYR A 132 10.96 -6.46 -3.61
CA TYR A 132 10.53 -7.84 -3.56
C TYR A 132 11.64 -8.81 -3.96
N THR A 133 12.44 -8.45 -4.96
CA THR A 133 13.58 -9.25 -5.38
C THR A 133 14.58 -9.41 -4.24
N ASP A 134 14.92 -8.32 -3.57
CA ASP A 134 15.84 -8.34 -2.43
C ASP A 134 15.29 -9.18 -1.28
N LEU A 135 14.00 -9.05 -1.00
CA LEU A 135 13.34 -9.82 0.05
C LEU A 135 13.42 -11.33 -0.24
N ILE A 136 13.17 -11.74 -1.48
CA ILE A 136 13.26 -13.14 -1.88
C ILE A 136 14.69 -13.67 -1.73
N LEU A 137 15.68 -12.87 -2.14
CA LEU A 137 17.09 -13.29 -2.05
C LEU A 137 17.54 -13.43 -0.61
N ARG A 138 17.03 -12.60 0.30
CA ARG A 138 17.37 -12.68 1.73
C ARG A 138 16.64 -13.79 2.47
N LYS A 139 15.54 -14.30 1.92
CA LYS A 139 14.72 -15.34 2.54
C LYS A 139 14.62 -16.54 1.61
N PRO A 140 15.67 -17.40 1.59
CA PRO A 140 15.74 -18.53 0.65
C PRO A 140 14.50 -19.43 0.64
N LYS A 141 13.81 -19.56 1.76
CA LYS A 141 12.58 -20.36 1.86
C LYS A 141 11.47 -19.90 0.91
N LEU A 142 11.52 -18.65 0.47
CA LEU A 142 10.52 -18.12 -0.46
C LEU A 142 10.86 -18.44 -1.92
N LYS A 143 12.04 -19.00 -2.20
CA LYS A 143 12.47 -19.34 -3.56
C LYS A 143 11.87 -20.65 -4.06
N THR A 144 11.41 -21.46 -3.16
CA THR A 144 10.79 -22.76 -3.47
C THR A 144 9.27 -22.63 -3.46
#